data_340e6a51da149d13c47c4c0484686b5b
#
_entry.id   340e6a51da149d13c47c4c0484686b5b
#
_cell.length_a   1.000
_cell.length_b   1.000
_cell.length_c   1.000
_cell.angle_alpha   90.00
_cell.angle_beta   90.00
_cell.angle_gamma   90.00
#
_symmetry.space_group_name_H-M   'P 1'
#
loop_
_entity.id
_entity.type
_entity.pdbx_description
1 polymer ?
#
loop_
_entity_poly.entity_id
_entity_poly.type
_entity_poly.pdbx_seq_one_letter_code
_entity_poly.pdbx_strand_id
1 'polypeptide(L)'
;MALDGQNAAMQTENYIVMPHLLATTQQALESLDTLFEAAKETVKSLVSKDGRVSSGLMEQHQAAAHGLSWLATYHESMRQMQNWATKLSDAGEFGEAEQLLHQIACGEYHA
;
A
#
# COMPACT_ATOMS: atom_id res chain seq x y z
N MET A 1 20.16 32.89 13.85
CA MET A 1 21.04 31.73 13.79
C MET A 1 20.71 30.90 12.56
N ALA A 2 21.74 30.35 11.91
CA ALA A 2 21.54 29.49 10.77
C ALA A 2 20.67 28.25 11.12
N LEU A 3 20.79 27.79 12.38
CA LEU A 3 20.01 26.65 12.87
C LEU A 3 18.51 26.96 12.92
N ASP A 4 18.12 28.18 13.19
CA ASP A 4 16.71 28.54 13.26
C ASP A 4 16.05 28.48 11.89
N GLY A 5 16.74 28.93 10.85
CA GLY A 5 16.25 28.84 9.50
C GLY A 5 16.15 27.40 9.02
N GLN A 6 17.15 26.58 9.35
CA GLN A 6 17.14 25.16 9.02
C GLN A 6 16.04 24.42 9.76
N ASN A 7 15.85 24.73 11.05
CA ASN A 7 14.81 24.09 11.85
C ASN A 7 13.41 24.45 11.33
N ALA A 8 13.20 25.70 10.92
CA ALA A 8 11.93 26.12 10.34
C ALA A 8 11.65 25.37 9.03
N ALA A 9 12.67 25.25 8.16
CA ALA A 9 12.54 24.49 6.91
C ALA A 9 12.26 23.01 7.17
N MET A 10 12.97 22.40 8.12
CA MET A 10 12.76 21.01 8.50
C MET A 10 11.37 20.79 9.10
N GLN A 11 10.89 21.72 9.90
CA GLN A 11 9.53 21.65 10.44
C GLN A 11 8.48 21.76 9.34
N THR A 12 8.72 22.61 8.34
CA THR A 12 7.84 22.72 7.17
C THR A 12 7.81 21.41 6.39
N GLU A 13 8.97 20.80 6.20
CA GLU A 13 9.07 19.48 5.56
C GLU A 13 8.29 18.42 6.34
N ASN A 14 8.35 18.44 7.69
CA ASN A 14 7.62 17.52 8.55
C ASN A 14 6.11 17.71 8.46
N TYR A 15 5.61 18.91 8.15
CA TYR A 15 4.19 19.13 7.88
C TYR A 15 3.76 18.53 6.55
N ILE A 16 4.64 18.55 5.55
CA ILE A 16 4.37 18.03 4.21
C ILE A 16 4.61 16.52 4.17
N VAL A 17 5.75 16.09 4.70
CA VAL A 17 6.13 14.67 4.72
C VAL A 17 5.81 14.10 6.11
N MET A 18 5.00 13.05 6.13
CA MET A 18 4.59 12.39 7.38
C MET A 18 5.82 11.84 8.11
N PRO A 19 5.98 12.12 9.43
CA PRO A 19 7.05 11.51 10.21
C PRO A 19 6.98 9.98 10.16
N HIS A 20 8.14 9.34 10.12
CA HIS A 20 8.25 7.87 10.07
C HIS A 20 7.47 7.26 8.91
N LEU A 21 7.52 7.93 7.75
CA LEU A 21 6.75 7.55 6.57
C LEU A 21 6.91 6.07 6.20
N LEU A 22 8.15 5.58 6.10
CA LEU A 22 8.40 4.18 5.73
C LEU A 22 7.85 3.19 6.74
N ALA A 23 7.98 3.49 8.04
CA ALA A 23 7.44 2.64 9.09
C ALA A 23 5.90 2.61 9.03
N THR A 24 5.28 3.76 8.83
CA THR A 24 3.82 3.87 8.74
C THR A 24 3.29 3.14 7.51
N THR A 25 3.93 3.33 6.36
CA THR A 25 3.49 2.66 5.12
C THR A 25 3.75 1.17 5.17
N GLN A 26 4.81 0.72 5.86
CA GLN A 26 5.07 -0.70 6.09
C GLN A 26 3.96 -1.33 6.94
N GLN A 27 3.53 -0.67 8.01
CA GLN A 27 2.42 -1.14 8.83
C GLN A 27 1.12 -1.22 8.04
N ALA A 28 0.87 -0.21 7.20
CA ALA A 28 -0.30 -0.20 6.33
C ALA A 28 -0.26 -1.36 5.34
N LEU A 29 0.90 -1.64 4.77
CA LEU A 29 1.09 -2.77 3.86
C LEU A 29 0.85 -4.11 4.56
N GLU A 30 1.34 -4.28 5.77
CA GLU A 30 1.12 -5.50 6.57
C GLU A 30 -0.36 -5.71 6.87
N SER A 31 -1.09 -4.64 7.19
CA SER A 31 -2.53 -4.70 7.39
C SER A 31 -3.25 -5.07 6.10
N LEU A 32 -2.80 -4.53 4.98
CA LEU A 32 -3.34 -4.85 3.66
C LEU A 32 -3.05 -6.30 3.28
N ASP A 33 -1.87 -6.83 3.59
CA ASP A 33 -1.52 -8.24 3.40
C ASP A 33 -2.53 -9.15 4.11
N THR A 34 -2.81 -8.85 5.37
CA THR A 34 -3.75 -9.62 6.18
C THR A 34 -5.16 -9.57 5.58
N LEU A 35 -5.61 -8.38 5.21
CA LEU A 35 -6.92 -8.18 4.57
C LEU A 35 -7.01 -8.94 3.25
N PHE A 36 -5.96 -8.84 2.43
CA PHE A 36 -5.93 -9.49 1.13
C PHE A 36 -5.98 -11.01 1.25
N GLU A 37 -5.22 -11.59 2.19
CA GLU A 37 -5.26 -13.05 2.42
C GLU A 37 -6.64 -13.50 2.89
N ALA A 38 -7.27 -12.76 3.79
CA ALA A 38 -8.61 -13.06 4.26
C ALA A 38 -9.64 -12.95 3.11
N ALA A 39 -9.52 -11.93 2.27
CA ALA A 39 -10.39 -11.74 1.11
C ALA A 39 -10.22 -12.87 0.10
N LYS A 40 -8.99 -13.29 -0.18
CA LYS A 40 -8.71 -14.41 -1.08
C LYS A 40 -9.40 -15.70 -0.60
N GLU A 41 -9.27 -16.02 0.67
CA GLU A 41 -9.88 -17.21 1.23
C GLU A 41 -11.41 -17.14 1.17
N THR A 42 -11.97 -15.98 1.44
CA THR A 42 -13.43 -15.77 1.36
C THR A 42 -13.94 -15.96 -0.06
N VAL A 43 -13.31 -15.31 -1.04
CA VAL A 43 -13.73 -15.43 -2.44
C VAL A 43 -13.51 -16.85 -2.96
N LYS A 44 -12.39 -17.47 -2.62
CA LYS A 44 -12.10 -18.85 -2.98
C LYS A 44 -13.20 -19.78 -2.48
N SER A 45 -13.65 -19.59 -1.25
CA SER A 45 -14.74 -20.35 -0.67
C SER A 45 -16.06 -20.13 -1.42
N LEU A 46 -16.35 -18.89 -1.83
CA LEU A 46 -17.59 -18.56 -2.55
C LEU A 46 -17.64 -19.14 -3.95
N VAL A 47 -16.50 -19.25 -4.63
CA VAL A 47 -16.47 -19.65 -6.04
C VAL A 47 -16.01 -21.10 -6.24
N SER A 48 -15.70 -21.82 -5.18
CA SER A 48 -15.21 -23.20 -5.26
C SER A 48 -16.32 -24.19 -4.91
N LYS A 49 -16.32 -25.32 -5.61
CA LYS A 49 -17.18 -26.44 -5.34
C LYS A 49 -16.34 -27.71 -5.47
N ASP A 50 -16.38 -28.55 -4.43
CA ASP A 50 -15.63 -29.81 -4.38
C ASP A 50 -14.12 -29.62 -4.61
N GLY A 51 -13.56 -28.52 -4.05
CA GLY A 51 -12.14 -28.21 -4.15
C GLY A 51 -11.70 -27.58 -5.45
N ARG A 52 -12.64 -27.28 -6.35
CA ARG A 52 -12.34 -26.68 -7.67
C ARG A 52 -13.11 -25.40 -7.87
N VAL A 53 -12.52 -24.47 -8.61
CA VAL A 53 -13.21 -23.24 -9.01
C VAL A 53 -14.33 -23.60 -9.97
N SER A 54 -15.53 -23.13 -9.67
CA SER A 54 -16.72 -23.35 -10.47
C SER A 54 -17.01 -22.09 -11.30
N SER A 55 -17.11 -22.21 -12.62
CA SER A 55 -17.45 -21.10 -13.49
C SER A 55 -18.84 -20.55 -13.20
N GLY A 56 -19.78 -21.40 -12.81
CA GLY A 56 -21.12 -20.98 -12.41
C GLY A 56 -21.11 -20.13 -11.14
N LEU A 57 -20.33 -20.56 -10.13
CA LEU A 57 -20.17 -19.80 -8.90
C LEU A 57 -19.39 -18.49 -9.13
N MET A 58 -18.38 -18.51 -10.00
CA MET A 58 -17.66 -17.30 -10.39
C MET A 58 -18.61 -16.27 -11.01
N GLU A 59 -19.49 -16.71 -11.90
CA GLU A 59 -20.47 -15.86 -12.52
C GLU A 59 -21.46 -15.30 -11.47
N GLN A 60 -21.92 -16.14 -10.56
CA GLN A 60 -22.84 -15.75 -9.50
C GLN A 60 -22.19 -14.75 -8.54
N HIS A 61 -20.89 -14.85 -8.29
CA HIS A 61 -20.14 -14.00 -7.35
C HIS A 61 -19.16 -13.06 -8.06
N GLN A 62 -19.52 -12.57 -9.24
CA GLN A 62 -18.68 -11.68 -10.04
C GLN A 62 -18.21 -10.44 -9.30
N ALA A 63 -19.11 -9.82 -8.53
CA ALA A 63 -18.77 -8.61 -7.79
C ALA A 63 -17.67 -8.87 -6.77
N ALA A 64 -17.73 -10.01 -6.06
CA ALA A 64 -16.71 -10.39 -5.09
C ALA A 64 -15.38 -10.70 -5.77
N ALA A 65 -15.41 -11.42 -6.89
CA ALA A 65 -14.20 -11.76 -7.65
C ALA A 65 -13.56 -10.51 -8.24
N HIS A 66 -14.37 -9.58 -8.76
CA HIS A 66 -13.89 -8.31 -9.29
C HIS A 66 -13.27 -7.46 -8.19
N GLY A 67 -13.92 -7.38 -7.03
CA GLY A 67 -13.39 -6.67 -5.87
C GLY A 67 -12.03 -7.23 -5.41
N LEU A 68 -11.89 -8.56 -5.42
CA LEU A 68 -10.61 -9.20 -5.10
C LEU A 68 -9.53 -8.82 -6.11
N SER A 69 -9.86 -8.73 -7.40
CA SER A 69 -8.90 -8.32 -8.44
C SER A 69 -8.41 -6.90 -8.21
N TRP A 70 -9.30 -5.98 -7.85
CA TRP A 70 -8.94 -4.62 -7.49
C TRP A 70 -8.04 -4.57 -6.26
N LEU A 71 -8.40 -5.33 -5.24
CA LEU A 71 -7.61 -5.41 -4.01
C LEU A 71 -6.22 -5.97 -4.29
N ALA A 72 -6.12 -6.98 -5.16
CA ALA A 72 -4.82 -7.55 -5.58
C ALA A 72 -3.97 -6.49 -6.28
N THR A 73 -4.56 -5.66 -7.13
CA THR A 73 -3.87 -4.58 -7.82
C THR A 73 -3.33 -3.56 -6.81
N TYR A 74 -4.15 -3.13 -5.88
CA TYR A 74 -3.74 -2.18 -4.83
C TYR A 74 -2.63 -2.76 -3.97
N HIS A 75 -2.77 -4.01 -3.55
CA HIS A 75 -1.78 -4.70 -2.74
C HIS A 75 -0.42 -4.76 -3.44
N GLU A 76 -0.40 -5.17 -4.71
CA GLU A 76 0.84 -5.26 -5.48
C GLU A 76 1.46 -3.89 -5.72
N SER A 77 0.64 -2.89 -6.03
CA SER A 77 1.12 -1.52 -6.22
C SER A 77 1.75 -0.97 -4.95
N MET A 78 1.11 -1.18 -3.81
CA MET A 78 1.65 -0.75 -2.50
C MET A 78 2.95 -1.46 -2.19
N ARG A 79 3.02 -2.76 -2.44
CA ARG A 79 4.22 -3.55 -2.22
C ARG A 79 5.39 -3.04 -3.06
N GLN A 80 5.15 -2.76 -4.33
CA GLN A 80 6.17 -2.24 -5.23
C GLN A 80 6.63 -0.84 -4.82
N MET A 81 5.72 0.02 -4.43
CA MET A 81 6.08 1.36 -3.95
C MET A 81 6.90 1.30 -2.66
N GLN A 82 6.53 0.41 -1.74
CA GLN A 82 7.28 0.25 -0.50
C GLN A 82 8.70 -0.29 -0.78
N ASN A 83 8.83 -1.24 -1.69
CA ASN A 83 10.13 -1.78 -2.09
C ASN A 83 11.01 -0.69 -2.72
N TRP A 84 10.43 0.13 -3.60
CA TRP A 84 11.13 1.24 -4.22
C TRP A 84 11.65 2.23 -3.16
N ALA A 85 10.77 2.64 -2.26
CA ALA A 85 11.10 3.59 -1.21
C ALA A 85 12.18 3.03 -0.26
N THR A 86 12.09 1.75 0.09
CA THR A 86 13.07 1.08 0.95
C THR A 86 14.44 1.03 0.28
N LYS A 87 14.49 0.71 -1.00
CA LYS A 87 15.75 0.69 -1.77
C LYS A 87 16.39 2.07 -1.79
N LEU A 88 15.61 3.10 -2.05
CA LEU A 88 16.12 4.48 -2.05
C LEU A 88 16.60 4.90 -0.67
N SER A 89 15.88 4.53 0.37
CA SER A 89 16.27 4.82 1.74
C SER A 89 17.58 4.14 2.11
N ASP A 90 17.74 2.87 1.75
CA ASP A 90 18.95 2.11 2.02
C ASP A 90 20.17 2.68 1.26
N ALA A 91 19.94 3.24 0.09
CA ALA A 91 20.97 3.90 -0.71
C ALA A 91 21.23 5.35 -0.29
N GLY A 92 20.47 5.88 0.67
CA GLY A 92 20.56 7.28 1.08
C GLY A 92 19.98 8.24 0.06
N GLU A 93 19.13 7.77 -0.85
CA GLU A 93 18.56 8.55 -1.94
C GLU A 93 17.07 8.85 -1.77
N PHE A 94 16.49 8.49 -0.63
CA PHE A 94 15.09 8.73 -0.35
C PHE A 94 14.89 10.17 0.16
N GLY A 95 15.02 11.12 -0.77
CA GLY A 95 14.92 12.54 -0.50
C GLY A 95 13.49 13.03 -0.33
N GLU A 96 13.33 14.34 -0.18
CA GLU A 96 12.02 14.96 0.06
C GLU A 96 11.04 14.70 -1.08
N ALA A 97 11.47 14.87 -2.32
CA ALA A 97 10.61 14.65 -3.48
C ALA A 97 10.13 13.21 -3.54
N GLU A 98 11.02 12.26 -3.32
CA GLU A 98 10.70 10.83 -3.33
C GLU A 98 9.77 10.46 -2.19
N GLN A 99 9.97 11.07 -1.00
CA GLN A 99 9.08 10.86 0.14
C GLN A 99 7.68 11.40 -0.13
N LEU A 100 7.57 12.56 -0.74
CA LEU A 100 6.28 13.14 -1.12
C LEU A 100 5.56 12.27 -2.15
N LEU A 101 6.27 11.81 -3.17
CA LEU A 101 5.69 10.90 -4.17
C LEU A 101 5.18 9.62 -3.52
N HIS A 102 5.96 9.03 -2.64
CA HIS A 102 5.58 7.82 -1.92
C HIS A 102 4.34 8.06 -1.05
N GLN A 103 4.32 9.16 -0.31
CA GLN A 103 3.20 9.52 0.55
C GLN A 103 1.92 9.75 -0.24
N ILE A 104 2.00 10.47 -1.36
CA ILE A 104 0.85 10.74 -2.24
C ILE A 104 0.31 9.42 -2.81
N ALA A 105 1.19 8.58 -3.34
CA ALA A 105 0.79 7.32 -3.95
C ALA A 105 0.17 6.38 -2.92
N CYS A 106 0.76 6.24 -1.73
CA CYS A 106 0.20 5.42 -0.66
C CYS A 106 -1.13 5.98 -0.16
N GLY A 107 -1.24 7.30 -0.04
CA GLY A 107 -2.49 7.96 0.35
C GLY A 107 -3.60 7.71 -0.65
N GLU A 108 -3.30 7.72 -1.93
CA GLU A 108 -4.25 7.43 -3.00
C GLU A 108 -4.84 6.02 -2.84
N TYR A 109 -3.99 5.03 -2.58
CA TYR A 109 -4.44 3.64 -2.49
C TYR A 109 -5.09 3.29 -1.14
N HIS A 110 -4.82 4.07 -0.10
CA HIS A 110 -5.40 3.84 1.23
C HIS A 110 -6.57 4.78 1.56
N ALA A 111 -6.85 5.71 0.68
CA ALA A 111 -8.01 6.60 0.86
C ALA A 111 -9.34 5.89 0.52
#